data_762d6ba33180bde2368309f1c51eb88d
#
_entry.id   762d6ba33180bde2368309f1c51eb88d
#
_cell.length_a   1.000
_cell.length_b   1.000
_cell.length_c   1.000
_cell.angle_alpha   90.00
_cell.angle_beta   90.00
_cell.angle_gamma   90.00
#
_symmetry.space_group_name_H-M   'P 1'
#
loop_
_entity.id
_entity.type
_entity.pdbx_description
1 polymer ?
#
loop_
_entity_poly.entity_id
_entity_poly.type
_entity_poly.pdbx_seq_one_letter_code
_entity_poly.pdbx_strand_id
1 'polypeptide(L)'
;MIDSVVLATDGSASVARATAVALDLARRFGAEVHALYVVEESDVAAAPEDVRDRLREALEADGETALEDVREASGQAITTAVREGRPASEIGTYAREHDADLVAVGTRGRHGEHRFVLGSVAEAVVRNCPVPVLTVRQLDAGSA
;
A
#
# COMPACT_ATOMS: atom_id res chain seq x y z
N MET A 1 -20.74 -3.80 -7.77
CA MET A 1 -20.23 -2.44 -7.82
C MET A 1 -18.83 -2.33 -7.24
N ILE A 2 -18.60 -2.61 -5.97
CA ILE A 2 -17.23 -2.71 -5.47
C ILE A 2 -16.88 -4.19 -5.39
N ASP A 3 -16.21 -4.67 -6.43
CA ASP A 3 -15.87 -6.07 -6.59
C ASP A 3 -14.38 -6.34 -6.38
N SER A 4 -13.55 -5.30 -6.44
CA SER A 4 -12.09 -5.42 -6.30
C SER A 4 -11.51 -4.20 -5.61
N VAL A 5 -10.73 -4.43 -4.57
CA VAL A 5 -10.06 -3.39 -3.77
C VAL A 5 -8.56 -3.63 -3.81
N VAL A 6 -7.80 -2.58 -4.13
CA VAL A 6 -6.34 -2.60 -4.01
C VAL A 6 -5.96 -1.90 -2.71
N LEU A 7 -5.22 -2.59 -1.87
CA LEU A 7 -4.66 -2.04 -0.64
C LEU A 7 -3.15 -1.90 -0.80
N ALA A 8 -2.66 -0.67 -0.75
CA ALA A 8 -1.22 -0.43 -0.79
C ALA A 8 -0.67 -0.41 0.64
N THR A 9 0.41 -1.14 0.86
CA THR A 9 1.10 -1.17 2.14
C THR A 9 2.59 -0.92 1.96
N ASP A 10 3.18 -0.20 2.90
CA ASP A 10 4.64 -0.04 2.96
C ASP A 10 5.26 -0.81 4.13
N GLY A 11 4.44 -1.64 4.79
CA GLY A 11 4.88 -2.45 5.92
C GLY A 11 5.02 -1.70 7.24
N SER A 12 4.75 -0.39 7.25
CA SER A 12 4.85 0.40 8.47
C SER A 12 3.61 0.27 9.35
N ALA A 13 3.76 0.59 10.63
CA ALA A 13 2.62 0.65 11.55
C ALA A 13 1.61 1.72 11.11
N SER A 14 2.04 2.70 10.32
CA SER A 14 1.19 3.78 9.85
C SER A 14 0.07 3.33 8.92
N VAL A 15 0.12 2.12 8.36
CA VAL A 15 -0.92 1.61 7.48
C VAL A 15 -1.83 0.56 8.14
N ALA A 16 -1.64 0.28 9.42
CA ALA A 16 -2.40 -0.77 10.10
C ALA A 16 -3.92 -0.51 10.07
N ARG A 17 -4.33 0.72 10.33
CA ARG A 17 -5.75 1.08 10.30
C ARG A 17 -6.31 1.04 8.89
N ALA A 18 -5.53 1.51 7.90
CA ALA A 18 -5.93 1.44 6.49
C ALA A 18 -6.17 0.00 6.06
N THR A 19 -5.28 -0.91 6.48
CA THR A 19 -5.43 -2.33 6.22
C THR A 19 -6.73 -2.88 6.82
N ALA A 20 -6.98 -2.59 8.09
CA ALA A 20 -8.20 -3.06 8.78
C ALA A 20 -9.47 -2.55 8.10
N VAL A 21 -9.51 -1.27 7.75
CA VAL A 21 -10.68 -0.66 7.10
C VAL A 21 -10.90 -1.24 5.71
N ALA A 22 -9.83 -1.39 4.92
CA ALA A 22 -9.94 -1.94 3.56
C ALA A 22 -10.45 -3.39 3.59
N LEU A 23 -9.94 -4.20 4.50
CA LEU A 23 -10.36 -5.60 4.64
C LEU A 23 -11.82 -5.70 5.09
N ASP A 24 -12.24 -4.82 6.00
CA ASP A 24 -13.63 -4.79 6.46
C ASP A 24 -14.59 -4.40 5.33
N LEU A 25 -14.23 -3.37 4.56
CA LEU A 25 -15.01 -2.96 3.40
C LEU A 25 -15.11 -4.07 2.37
N ALA A 26 -13.99 -4.72 2.07
CA ALA A 26 -13.99 -5.81 1.11
C ALA A 26 -14.92 -6.95 1.54
N ARG A 27 -14.90 -7.30 2.83
CA ARG A 27 -15.82 -8.32 3.35
C ARG A 27 -17.29 -7.92 3.18
N ARG A 28 -17.61 -6.67 3.50
CA ARG A 28 -18.99 -6.17 3.43
C ARG A 28 -19.54 -6.16 2.01
N PHE A 29 -18.68 -5.90 1.02
CA PHE A 29 -19.09 -5.89 -0.37
C PHE A 29 -18.87 -7.21 -1.10
N GLY A 30 -18.27 -8.20 -0.44
CA GLY A 30 -17.89 -9.44 -1.11
C GLY A 30 -16.84 -9.21 -2.17
N ALA A 31 -15.96 -8.23 -1.98
CA ALA A 31 -14.93 -7.86 -2.94
C ALA A 31 -13.65 -8.67 -2.73
N GLU A 32 -12.95 -8.93 -3.83
CA GLU A 32 -11.60 -9.50 -3.73
C GLU A 32 -10.61 -8.40 -3.32
N VAL A 33 -9.54 -8.81 -2.66
CA VAL A 33 -8.50 -7.90 -2.19
C VAL A 33 -7.18 -8.20 -2.89
N HIS A 34 -6.56 -7.15 -3.39
CA HIS A 34 -5.18 -7.18 -3.88
C HIS A 34 -4.34 -6.33 -2.93
N ALA A 35 -3.38 -6.94 -2.26
CA ALA A 35 -2.43 -6.20 -1.43
C ALA A 35 -1.16 -5.95 -2.25
N LEU A 36 -0.72 -4.72 -2.31
CA LEU A 36 0.39 -4.29 -3.13
C LEU A 36 1.47 -3.63 -2.28
N TYR A 37 2.71 -4.06 -2.49
CA TYR A 37 3.89 -3.41 -1.93
C TYR A 37 4.76 -2.90 -3.08
N VAL A 38 5.18 -1.64 -3.02
CA VAL A 38 6.04 -1.05 -4.04
C VAL A 38 7.42 -0.76 -3.45
N VAL A 39 8.44 -1.36 -4.05
CA VAL A 39 9.83 -1.02 -3.77
C VAL A 39 10.11 0.29 -4.50
N GLU A 40 10.49 1.33 -3.76
CA GLU A 40 10.77 2.63 -4.36
C GLU A 40 12.06 2.60 -5.16
N GLU A 41 11.96 2.86 -6.46
CA GLU A 41 13.13 2.84 -7.34
C GLU A 41 14.20 3.86 -6.90
N SER A 42 13.78 4.97 -6.31
CA SER A 42 14.71 5.99 -5.83
C SER A 42 15.59 5.49 -4.67
N ASP A 43 15.05 4.63 -3.82
CA ASP A 43 15.83 4.04 -2.71
C ASP A 43 16.94 3.14 -3.25
N VAL A 44 16.61 2.35 -4.27
CA VAL A 44 17.58 1.46 -4.89
C VAL A 44 18.63 2.26 -5.66
N ALA A 45 18.19 3.27 -6.43
CA ALA A 45 19.09 4.10 -7.23
C ALA A 45 20.05 4.92 -6.37
N ALA A 46 19.66 5.29 -5.16
CA ALA A 46 20.50 6.05 -4.24
C ALA A 46 21.64 5.21 -3.63
N ALA A 47 21.55 3.90 -3.69
CA ALA A 47 22.57 3.01 -3.16
C ALA A 47 23.75 2.88 -4.12
N PRO A 48 24.97 2.60 -3.59
CA PRO A 48 26.11 2.30 -4.46
C PRO A 48 25.79 1.11 -5.37
N GLU A 49 26.28 1.18 -6.61
CA GLU A 49 25.96 0.21 -7.65
C GLU A 49 26.26 -1.24 -7.24
N ASP A 50 27.35 -1.44 -6.52
CA ASP A 50 27.80 -2.77 -6.10
C ASP A 50 26.91 -3.43 -5.05
N VAL A 51 26.02 -2.69 -4.39
CA VAL A 51 25.11 -3.22 -3.36
C VAL A 51 23.64 -3.14 -3.77
N ARG A 52 23.32 -2.58 -4.93
CA ARG A 52 21.93 -2.39 -5.36
C ARG A 52 21.13 -3.68 -5.43
N ASP A 53 21.71 -4.75 -5.95
CA ASP A 53 21.01 -6.02 -6.06
C ASP A 53 20.66 -6.60 -4.70
N ARG A 54 21.58 -6.50 -3.74
CA ARG A 54 21.32 -6.95 -2.38
C ARG A 54 20.29 -6.09 -1.67
N LEU A 55 20.32 -4.78 -1.90
CA LEU A 55 19.32 -3.88 -1.35
C LEU A 55 17.94 -4.19 -1.92
N ARG A 56 17.86 -4.39 -3.24
CA ARG A 56 16.60 -4.72 -3.90
C ARG A 56 16.01 -6.01 -3.32
N GLU A 57 16.84 -7.05 -3.16
CA GLU A 57 16.42 -8.30 -2.57
C GLU A 57 15.90 -8.12 -1.14
N ALA A 58 16.59 -7.30 -0.35
CA ALA A 58 16.17 -7.00 1.02
C ALA A 58 14.83 -6.27 1.07
N LEU A 59 14.62 -5.30 0.18
CA LEU A 59 13.36 -4.56 0.10
C LEU A 59 12.22 -5.44 -0.40
N GLU A 60 12.50 -6.34 -1.34
CA GLU A 60 11.51 -7.31 -1.79
C GLU A 60 11.11 -8.26 -0.66
N ALA A 61 12.07 -8.69 0.15
CA ALA A 61 11.81 -9.53 1.32
C ALA A 61 10.96 -8.80 2.36
N ASP A 62 11.23 -7.51 2.59
CA ASP A 62 10.41 -6.67 3.45
C ASP A 62 8.99 -6.59 2.93
N GLY A 63 8.84 -6.47 1.60
CA GLY A 63 7.54 -6.46 0.95
C GLY A 63 6.77 -7.76 1.15
N GLU A 64 7.44 -8.90 1.00
CA GLU A 64 6.80 -10.19 1.23
C GLU A 64 6.32 -10.33 2.68
N THR A 65 7.11 -9.85 3.64
CA THR A 65 6.72 -9.84 5.05
C THR A 65 5.50 -8.96 5.28
N ALA A 66 5.49 -7.76 4.70
CA ALA A 66 4.35 -6.85 4.83
C ALA A 66 3.08 -7.45 4.24
N LEU A 67 3.20 -8.11 3.10
CA LEU A 67 2.05 -8.74 2.43
C LEU A 67 1.55 -9.96 3.20
N GLU A 68 2.45 -10.70 3.82
CA GLU A 68 2.04 -11.83 4.69
C GLU A 68 1.26 -11.34 5.90
N ASP A 69 1.64 -10.21 6.47
CA ASP A 69 0.90 -9.59 7.57
C ASP A 69 -0.52 -9.24 7.15
N VAL A 70 -0.70 -8.72 5.94
CA VAL A 70 -2.05 -8.43 5.40
C VAL A 70 -2.83 -9.74 5.21
N ARG A 71 -2.18 -10.75 4.68
CA ARG A 71 -2.82 -12.05 4.45
C ARG A 71 -3.32 -12.66 5.76
N GLU A 72 -2.51 -12.59 6.80
CA GLU A 72 -2.89 -13.07 8.14
C GLU A 72 -4.06 -12.27 8.72
N ALA A 73 -4.04 -10.95 8.54
CA ALA A 73 -5.12 -10.09 9.02
C ALA A 73 -6.43 -10.32 8.26
N SER A 74 -6.34 -10.73 7.00
CA SER A 74 -7.51 -10.89 6.13
C SER A 74 -8.44 -12.02 6.56
N GLY A 75 -7.89 -13.16 6.97
CA GLY A 75 -8.68 -14.33 7.27
C GLY A 75 -9.34 -14.98 6.05
N GLN A 76 -9.06 -14.47 4.85
CA GLN A 76 -9.54 -15.00 3.59
C GLN A 76 -8.45 -14.90 2.53
N ALA A 77 -8.64 -15.57 1.41
CA ALA A 77 -7.66 -15.52 0.32
C ALA A 77 -7.56 -14.10 -0.24
N ILE A 78 -6.35 -13.64 -0.44
CA ILE A 78 -6.07 -12.37 -1.10
C ILE A 78 -5.00 -12.60 -2.18
N THR A 79 -4.95 -11.69 -3.15
CA THR A 79 -3.88 -11.64 -4.15
C THR A 79 -2.83 -10.66 -3.65
N THR A 80 -1.57 -11.01 -3.76
CA THR A 80 -0.46 -10.13 -3.35
C THR A 80 0.46 -9.87 -4.52
N ALA A 81 1.10 -8.69 -4.53
CA ALA A 81 2.07 -8.33 -5.56
C ALA A 81 3.13 -7.39 -4.99
N VAL A 82 4.37 -7.60 -5.44
CA VAL A 82 5.48 -6.69 -5.17
C VAL A 82 5.87 -6.07 -6.52
N ARG A 83 5.97 -4.76 -6.56
CA ARG A 83 6.41 -4.03 -7.75
C ARG A 83 7.55 -3.10 -7.39
N GLU A 84 8.32 -2.68 -8.37
CA GLU A 84 9.37 -1.68 -8.20
C GLU A 84 9.06 -0.51 -9.11
N GLY A 85 9.18 0.71 -8.57
CA GLY A 85 8.93 1.92 -9.34
C GLY A 85 8.63 3.09 -8.44
N ARG A 86 7.85 4.03 -8.95
CA ARG A 86 7.32 5.14 -8.17
C ARG A 86 6.03 4.67 -7.50
N PRO A 87 5.92 4.73 -6.18
CA PRO A 87 4.77 4.14 -5.50
C PRO A 87 3.41 4.58 -6.05
N ALA A 88 3.16 5.88 -6.18
CA ALA A 88 1.87 6.35 -6.66
C ALA A 88 1.56 5.90 -8.09
N SER A 89 2.57 5.91 -8.97
CA SER A 89 2.44 5.43 -10.35
C SER A 89 2.11 3.95 -10.40
N GLU A 90 2.85 3.14 -9.65
CA GLU A 90 2.66 1.68 -9.64
C GLU A 90 1.30 1.30 -9.05
N ILE A 91 0.85 2.01 -8.03
CA ILE A 91 -0.47 1.80 -7.43
C ILE A 91 -1.57 2.07 -8.47
N GLY A 92 -1.50 3.21 -9.16
CA GLY A 92 -2.48 3.56 -10.18
C GLY A 92 -2.47 2.59 -11.37
N THR A 93 -1.29 2.20 -11.82
CA THR A 93 -1.13 1.24 -12.91
C THR A 93 -1.70 -0.13 -12.54
N TYR A 94 -1.37 -0.60 -11.34
CA TYR A 94 -1.87 -1.88 -10.85
C TYR A 94 -3.41 -1.86 -10.77
N ALA A 95 -3.97 -0.81 -10.20
CA ALA A 95 -5.42 -0.67 -10.09
C ALA A 95 -6.11 -0.72 -11.45
N ARG A 96 -5.53 -0.05 -12.45
CA ARG A 96 -6.07 -0.06 -13.80
C ARG A 96 -5.95 -1.43 -14.45
N GLU A 97 -4.80 -2.07 -14.32
CA GLU A 97 -4.55 -3.39 -14.92
C GLU A 97 -5.48 -4.47 -14.35
N HIS A 98 -5.89 -4.33 -13.11
CA HIS A 98 -6.73 -5.32 -12.42
C HIS A 98 -8.18 -4.87 -12.26
N ASP A 99 -8.58 -3.81 -12.97
CA ASP A 99 -9.96 -3.28 -12.93
C ASP A 99 -10.46 -3.05 -11.49
N ALA A 100 -9.60 -2.48 -10.66
CA ALA A 100 -9.97 -2.20 -9.28
C ALA A 100 -11.05 -1.12 -9.19
N ASP A 101 -11.94 -1.28 -8.25
CA ASP A 101 -13.03 -0.33 -8.00
C ASP A 101 -12.66 0.69 -6.93
N LEU A 102 -11.66 0.39 -6.12
CA LEU A 102 -11.24 1.22 -5.01
C LEU A 102 -9.77 0.95 -4.68
N VAL A 103 -9.04 2.02 -4.38
CA VAL A 103 -7.68 1.92 -3.84
C VAL A 103 -7.70 2.47 -2.42
N ALA A 104 -7.14 1.74 -1.47
CA ALA A 104 -7.02 2.18 -0.07
C ALA A 104 -5.55 2.43 0.25
N VAL A 105 -5.26 3.57 0.86
CA VAL A 105 -3.90 3.94 1.29
C VAL A 105 -3.95 4.59 2.66
N GLY A 106 -2.86 4.45 3.42
CA GLY A 106 -2.70 5.23 4.64
C GLY A 106 -2.32 6.69 4.30
N THR A 107 -2.63 7.60 5.20
CA THR A 107 -2.32 9.03 4.99
C THR A 107 -0.87 9.35 5.31
N ARG A 108 -0.18 8.50 6.10
CA ARG A 108 1.25 8.62 6.41
C ARG A 108 1.98 7.41 5.90
N GLY A 109 3.19 7.62 5.42
CA GLY A 109 4.02 6.53 4.97
C GLY A 109 5.08 6.15 5.99
N ARG A 110 6.04 5.37 5.52
CA ARG A 110 7.18 4.84 6.27
C ARG A 110 7.99 5.92 6.98
N HIS A 111 8.05 7.12 6.41
CA HIS A 111 8.90 8.19 6.92
C HIS A 111 8.24 9.03 8.01
N GLY A 112 7.06 8.65 8.46
CA GLY A 112 6.41 9.29 9.60
C GLY A 112 6.09 10.76 9.40
N GLU A 113 5.51 11.09 8.26
CA GLU A 113 5.18 12.47 7.92
C GLU A 113 4.19 13.08 8.90
N HIS A 114 4.12 14.42 8.87
CA HIS A 114 3.32 15.19 9.80
C HIS A 114 1.85 14.74 9.79
N ARG A 115 1.28 14.52 10.98
CA ARG A 115 -0.03 13.87 11.12
C ARG A 115 -1.22 14.64 10.56
N PHE A 116 -1.09 15.94 10.34
CA PHE A 116 -2.17 16.77 9.78
C PHE A 116 -2.05 17.00 8.28
N VAL A 117 -1.05 16.39 7.65
CA VAL A 117 -0.76 16.56 6.23
C VAL A 117 -0.73 15.18 5.60
N LEU A 118 -1.30 15.04 4.41
CA LEU A 118 -1.17 13.80 3.65
C LEU A 118 0.29 13.56 3.31
N GLY A 119 0.75 12.32 3.45
CA GLY A 119 2.06 11.94 2.98
C GLY A 119 2.18 12.13 1.48
N SER A 120 3.41 12.25 0.99
CA SER A 120 3.67 12.51 -0.43
C SER A 120 3.08 11.42 -1.34
N VAL A 121 3.17 10.16 -0.95
CA VAL A 121 2.61 9.06 -1.72
C VAL A 121 1.09 9.13 -1.73
N ALA A 122 0.46 9.31 -0.56
CA ALA A 122 -1.00 9.41 -0.46
C ALA A 122 -1.53 10.58 -1.31
N GLU A 123 -0.88 11.73 -1.25
CA GLU A 123 -1.27 12.89 -2.05
C GLU A 123 -1.17 12.60 -3.55
N ALA A 124 -0.07 12.00 -3.98
CA ALA A 124 0.12 11.65 -5.39
C ALA A 124 -0.89 10.62 -5.88
N VAL A 125 -1.24 9.65 -5.03
CA VAL A 125 -2.26 8.66 -5.37
C VAL A 125 -3.62 9.34 -5.54
N VAL A 126 -4.00 10.20 -4.61
CA VAL A 126 -5.28 10.93 -4.69
C VAL A 126 -5.35 11.76 -5.96
N ARG A 127 -4.26 12.42 -6.36
CA ARG A 127 -4.25 13.26 -7.56
C ARG A 127 -4.31 12.48 -8.86
N ASN A 128 -3.65 11.34 -8.92
CA ASN A 128 -3.35 10.70 -10.20
C ASN A 128 -4.00 9.33 -10.40
N CYS A 129 -4.57 8.74 -9.38
CA CYS A 129 -5.17 7.42 -9.50
C CYS A 129 -6.47 7.50 -10.30
N PRO A 130 -6.66 6.61 -11.30
CA PRO A 130 -7.86 6.64 -12.14
C PRO A 130 -9.12 6.12 -11.46
N VAL A 131 -9.00 5.48 -10.30
CA VAL A 131 -10.16 4.94 -9.57
C VAL A 131 -10.32 5.66 -8.23
N PRO A 132 -11.49 5.55 -7.57
CA PRO A 132 -11.69 6.14 -6.25
C PRO A 132 -10.62 5.73 -5.26
N VAL A 133 -10.19 6.67 -4.43
CA VAL A 133 -9.14 6.45 -3.43
C VAL A 133 -9.70 6.71 -2.04
N LEU A 134 -9.54 5.74 -1.18
CA LEU A 134 -9.86 5.86 0.24
C LEU A 134 -8.55 6.09 0.98
N THR A 135 -8.45 7.23 1.65
CA THR A 135 -7.32 7.50 2.54
C THR A 135 -7.74 7.25 3.97
N VAL A 136 -6.92 6.54 4.72
CA VAL A 136 -7.23 6.20 6.10
C VAL A 136 -6.11 6.69 7.00
N ARG A 137 -6.47 7.53 7.95
CA ARG A 137 -5.54 8.09 8.91
C ARG A 137 -5.23 7.07 10.00
N GLN A 138 -3.94 6.89 10.30
CA GLN A 138 -3.52 6.10 11.44
C GLN A 138 -3.71 6.94 12.71
N LEU A 139 -4.41 6.38 13.69
CA LEU A 139 -4.59 7.03 14.98
C LEU A 139 -3.44 6.65 15.91
N ASP A 140 -2.93 7.64 16.65
CA ASP A 140 -1.88 7.38 17.64
C ASP A 140 -2.46 6.67 18.86
N ALA A 141 -1.61 5.90 19.55
CA ALA A 141 -2.01 5.27 20.80
C ALA A 141 -2.46 6.35 21.80
N GLY A 142 -3.64 6.20 22.36
CA GLY A 142 -4.22 7.20 23.25
C GLY A 142 -5.04 8.29 22.57
N SER A 143 -5.07 8.31 21.25
CA SER A 143 -5.97 9.16 20.48
C SER A 143 -7.29 8.41 20.30
N ALA A 144 -8.29 8.86 20.92
CA ALA A 144 -9.60 8.22 20.83
C ALA A 144 -10.40 8.74 19.65
#